data_b846a22954c37ac7f27f8029cc10b78f
#
_entry.id   b846a22954c37ac7f27f8029cc10b78f
#
_cell.length_a   1.000
_cell.length_b   1.000
_cell.length_c   1.000
_cell.angle_alpha   90.00
_cell.angle_beta   90.00
_cell.angle_gamma   90.00
#
_symmetry.space_group_name_H-M   'P 1'
#
loop_
_entity.id
_entity.type
_entity.pdbx_description
1 polymer ?
#
loop_
_entity_poly.entity_id
_entity_poly.type
_entity_poly.pdbx_seq_one_letter_code
_entity_poly.pdbx_strand_id
1 'polypeptide(L)'
;MECIGSDHRSDFIGKLIDTASGQGDLLITLAVATIGGLVALVLQITLHNQSKDGETISLSRVWIMLVSLGSLGVSVFVGYLYQGGLMNTLPVLYAMKIDCSKVLMQQGSETLDALVRASQIQFFTFLIGVAGASAFILLNSRAVFPRRAKCC
;
A
#
# COMPACT_ATOMS: atom_id res chain seq x y z
N MET A 1 -17.94 39.56 6.42
CA MET A 1 -17.56 38.55 5.40
C MET A 1 -18.31 37.28 5.80
N GLU A 2 -19.45 37.04 5.19
CA GLU A 2 -20.25 35.83 5.46
C GLU A 2 -19.50 34.62 4.93
N CYS A 3 -19.23 33.63 5.78
CA CYS A 3 -18.74 32.32 5.36
C CYS A 3 -19.87 31.62 4.63
N ILE A 4 -19.88 31.73 3.29
CA ILE A 4 -20.93 31.21 2.39
C ILE A 4 -20.91 29.70 2.45
N GLY A 5 -22.04 29.09 2.85
CA GLY A 5 -22.40 27.69 2.56
C GLY A 5 -21.71 26.63 3.43
N SER A 6 -21.92 26.68 4.74
CA SER A 6 -21.31 25.71 5.68
C SER A 6 -21.74 24.24 5.45
N ASP A 7 -22.94 23.98 5.00
CA ASP A 7 -23.47 22.60 4.90
C ASP A 7 -22.92 21.80 3.71
N HIS A 8 -22.94 22.35 2.52
CA HIS A 8 -22.40 21.64 1.33
C HIS A 8 -20.89 21.37 1.38
N ARG A 9 -20.14 22.27 2.02
CA ARG A 9 -18.68 22.12 2.13
C ARG A 9 -18.27 21.05 3.15
N SER A 10 -19.04 20.93 4.24
CA SER A 10 -18.80 19.90 5.27
C SER A 10 -19.07 18.50 4.74
N ASP A 11 -20.13 18.30 3.96
CA ASP A 11 -20.47 17.02 3.33
C ASP A 11 -19.45 16.63 2.27
N PHE A 12 -18.94 17.59 1.52
CA PHE A 12 -17.90 17.33 0.51
C PHE A 12 -16.58 16.90 1.15
N ILE A 13 -16.15 17.60 2.21
CA ILE A 13 -14.91 17.24 2.95
C ILE A 13 -15.07 15.88 3.63
N GLY A 14 -16.21 15.57 4.23
CA GLY A 14 -16.50 14.26 4.81
C GLY A 14 -16.37 13.15 3.79
N LYS A 15 -17.01 13.29 2.62
CA LYS A 15 -16.92 12.32 1.52
C LYS A 15 -15.50 12.13 0.98
N LEU A 16 -14.71 13.23 0.89
CA LEU A 16 -13.32 13.14 0.48
C LEU A 16 -12.47 12.34 1.47
N ILE A 17 -12.66 12.58 2.78
CA ILE A 17 -11.94 11.87 3.83
C ILE A 17 -12.33 10.40 3.83
N ASP A 18 -13.60 10.06 3.73
CA ASP A 18 -14.08 8.68 3.66
C ASP A 18 -13.53 7.94 2.45
N THR A 19 -13.53 8.60 1.29
CA THR A 19 -12.98 8.02 0.06
C THR A 19 -11.46 7.81 0.18
N ALA A 20 -10.74 8.80 0.69
CA ALA A 20 -9.29 8.74 0.85
C ALA A 20 -8.87 7.68 1.88
N SER A 21 -9.60 7.57 2.99
CA SER A 21 -9.40 6.52 4.00
C SER A 21 -9.66 5.13 3.41
N GLY A 22 -10.76 4.96 2.69
CA GLY A 22 -11.11 3.68 2.05
C GLY A 22 -10.07 3.23 1.01
N GLN A 23 -9.51 4.16 0.23
CA GLN A 23 -8.40 3.85 -0.70
C GLN A 23 -7.12 3.44 0.03
N GLY A 24 -6.78 4.11 1.13
CA GLY A 24 -5.63 3.78 1.96
C GLY A 24 -5.74 2.37 2.55
N ASP A 25 -6.89 2.02 3.12
CA ASP A 25 -7.18 0.69 3.68
C ASP A 25 -7.08 -0.42 2.63
N LEU A 26 -7.61 -0.16 1.44
CA LEU A 26 -7.56 -1.12 0.33
C LEU A 26 -6.11 -1.37 -0.11
N LEU A 27 -5.29 -0.33 -0.24
CA LEU A 27 -3.88 -0.48 -0.62
C LEU A 27 -3.08 -1.23 0.45
N ILE A 28 -3.30 -0.95 1.74
CA ILE A 28 -2.67 -1.67 2.85
C ILE A 28 -3.07 -3.16 2.81
N THR A 29 -4.36 -3.44 2.67
CA THR A 29 -4.87 -4.82 2.61
C THR A 29 -4.28 -5.60 1.45
N LEU A 30 -4.24 -5.01 0.25
CA LEU A 30 -3.64 -5.63 -0.92
C LEU A 30 -2.13 -5.84 -0.77
N ALA A 31 -1.41 -4.88 -0.17
CA ALA A 31 0.01 -5.00 0.09
C ALA A 31 0.31 -6.14 1.07
N VAL A 32 -0.43 -6.22 2.17
CA VAL A 32 -0.29 -7.30 3.17
C VAL A 32 -0.62 -8.67 2.56
N ALA A 33 -1.69 -8.76 1.77
CA ALA A 33 -2.06 -9.99 1.07
C ALA A 33 -0.97 -10.43 0.08
N THR A 34 -0.37 -9.50 -0.65
CA THR A 34 0.72 -9.79 -1.59
C THR A 34 1.98 -10.25 -0.87
N ILE A 35 2.34 -9.61 0.24
CA ILE A 35 3.46 -10.03 1.11
C ILE A 35 3.21 -11.46 1.61
N GLY A 36 2.02 -11.73 2.16
CA GLY A 36 1.63 -13.04 2.65
C GLY A 36 1.71 -14.11 1.57
N GLY A 37 1.23 -13.82 0.36
CA GLY A 37 1.31 -14.71 -0.79
C GLY A 37 2.75 -15.03 -1.21
N LEU A 38 3.64 -14.03 -1.25
CA LEU A 38 5.07 -14.22 -1.56
C LEU A 38 5.78 -15.07 -0.50
N VAL A 39 5.53 -14.79 0.78
CA VAL A 39 6.11 -15.56 1.89
C VAL A 39 5.64 -17.00 1.85
N ALA A 40 4.34 -17.24 1.64
CA ALA A 40 3.78 -18.58 1.53
C ALA A 40 4.40 -19.36 0.35
N LEU A 41 4.58 -18.71 -0.80
CA LEU A 41 5.22 -19.31 -1.97
C LEU A 41 6.67 -19.72 -1.68
N VAL A 42 7.45 -18.87 -1.02
CA VAL A 42 8.85 -19.17 -0.64
C VAL A 42 8.90 -20.33 0.35
N LEU A 43 8.03 -20.33 1.37
CA LEU A 43 7.94 -21.43 2.32
C LEU A 43 7.60 -22.75 1.63
N GLN A 44 6.65 -22.74 0.70
CA GLN A 44 6.27 -23.91 -0.05
C GLN A 44 7.42 -24.51 -0.87
N ILE A 45 8.22 -23.65 -1.53
CA ILE A 45 9.41 -24.06 -2.29
C ILE A 45 10.49 -24.61 -1.34
N THR A 46 10.70 -23.96 -0.19
CA THR A 46 11.70 -24.40 0.80
C THR A 46 11.35 -25.77 1.37
N LEU A 47 10.08 -25.97 1.75
CA LEU A 47 9.60 -27.25 2.24
C LEU A 47 9.68 -28.34 1.17
N HIS A 48 9.38 -28.01 -0.09
CA HIS A 48 9.51 -28.96 -1.19
C HIS A 48 10.95 -29.39 -1.40
N ASN A 49 11.91 -28.45 -1.32
CA ASN A 49 13.34 -28.74 -1.44
C ASN A 49 13.87 -29.61 -0.29
N GLN A 50 13.28 -29.51 0.92
CA GLN A 50 13.64 -30.36 2.05
C GLN A 50 13.08 -31.80 1.95
N SER A 51 11.99 -31.97 1.22
CA SER A 51 11.27 -33.27 1.13
C SER A 51 11.78 -34.20 0.03
N LYS A 52 12.60 -33.73 -0.91
CA LYS A 52 13.09 -34.52 -2.04
C LYS A 52 14.60 -34.63 -2.06
N ASP A 53 15.10 -35.87 -1.89
CA ASP A 53 16.49 -36.24 -2.17
C ASP A 53 16.76 -36.16 -3.69
N GLY A 54 17.16 -35.01 -4.21
CA GLY A 54 17.73 -34.99 -5.53
C GLY A 54 17.47 -33.81 -6.46
N GLU A 55 16.35 -33.13 -6.42
CA GLU A 55 16.11 -31.95 -7.28
C GLU A 55 15.79 -30.72 -6.45
N THR A 56 16.81 -29.90 -6.18
CA THR A 56 16.62 -28.61 -5.52
C THR A 56 16.11 -27.57 -6.52
N ILE A 57 14.95 -26.98 -6.22
CA ILE A 57 14.42 -25.86 -6.98
C ILE A 57 15.27 -24.62 -6.63
N SER A 58 16.09 -24.17 -7.59
CA SER A 58 16.89 -22.95 -7.43
C SER A 58 16.05 -21.73 -7.85
N LEU A 59 15.83 -20.81 -6.92
CA LEU A 59 15.17 -19.54 -7.21
C LEU A 59 16.17 -18.57 -7.85
N SER A 60 15.84 -18.11 -9.05
CA SER A 60 16.61 -17.08 -9.73
C SER A 60 16.23 -15.68 -9.24
N ARG A 61 17.22 -14.81 -9.10
CA ARG A 61 17.01 -13.38 -8.84
C ARG A 61 16.22 -13.06 -7.58
N VAL A 62 16.54 -13.71 -6.46
CA VAL A 62 15.89 -13.51 -5.15
C VAL A 62 15.89 -12.03 -4.71
N TRP A 63 16.88 -11.24 -5.16
CA TRP A 63 16.94 -9.82 -4.87
C TRP A 63 15.69 -9.03 -5.35
N ILE A 64 15.07 -9.45 -6.48
CA ILE A 64 13.83 -8.82 -6.99
C ILE A 64 12.71 -9.02 -5.97
N MET A 65 12.61 -10.21 -5.39
CA MET A 65 11.66 -10.50 -4.33
C MET A 65 11.90 -9.64 -3.09
N LEU A 66 13.17 -9.48 -2.67
CA LEU A 66 13.52 -8.66 -1.51
C LEU A 66 13.17 -7.18 -1.74
N VAL A 67 13.45 -6.65 -2.93
CA VAL A 67 13.07 -5.28 -3.31
C VAL A 67 11.55 -5.13 -3.33
N SER A 68 10.83 -6.12 -3.87
CA SER A 68 9.36 -6.12 -3.89
C SER A 68 8.79 -6.11 -2.47
N LEU A 69 9.27 -7.00 -1.59
CA LEU A 69 8.83 -7.06 -0.19
C LEU A 69 9.15 -5.76 0.56
N GLY A 70 10.34 -5.20 0.36
CA GLY A 70 10.73 -3.92 0.94
C GLY A 70 9.83 -2.78 0.48
N SER A 71 9.53 -2.70 -0.81
CA SER A 71 8.65 -1.68 -1.39
C SER A 71 7.20 -1.81 -0.87
N LEU A 72 6.67 -3.03 -0.77
CA LEU A 72 5.35 -3.27 -0.16
C LEU A 72 5.33 -2.92 1.32
N GLY A 73 6.40 -3.23 2.06
CA GLY A 73 6.55 -2.86 3.47
C GLY A 73 6.55 -1.34 3.65
N VAL A 74 7.26 -0.60 2.81
CA VAL A 74 7.24 0.88 2.81
C VAL A 74 5.84 1.39 2.49
N SER A 75 5.14 0.79 1.53
CA SER A 75 3.76 1.18 1.19
C SER A 75 2.81 1.02 2.38
N VAL A 76 2.90 -0.10 3.12
CA VAL A 76 2.10 -0.35 4.33
C VAL A 76 2.44 0.68 5.41
N PHE A 77 3.73 0.93 5.66
CA PHE A 77 4.18 1.87 6.67
C PHE A 77 3.70 3.30 6.38
N VAL A 78 3.89 3.77 5.13
CA VAL A 78 3.42 5.10 4.70
C VAL A 78 1.90 5.18 4.78
N GLY A 79 1.16 4.11 4.48
CA GLY A 79 -0.28 4.03 4.62
C GLY A 79 -0.74 4.24 6.07
N TYR A 80 -0.07 3.62 7.05
CA TYR A 80 -0.36 3.86 8.47
C TYR A 80 -0.06 5.30 8.89
N LEU A 81 1.06 5.88 8.43
CA LEU A 81 1.37 7.29 8.70
C LEU A 81 0.33 8.22 8.09
N TYR A 82 -0.13 7.92 6.87
CA TYR A 82 -1.18 8.65 6.19
C TYR A 82 -2.50 8.64 7.00
N GLN A 83 -2.94 7.47 7.46
CA GLN A 83 -4.13 7.33 8.29
C GLN A 83 -3.99 8.07 9.63
N GLY A 84 -2.84 7.95 10.30
CA GLY A 84 -2.54 8.71 11.52
C GLY A 84 -2.57 10.23 11.27
N GLY A 85 -2.05 10.67 10.12
CA GLY A 85 -2.10 12.07 9.69
C GLY A 85 -3.54 12.55 9.45
N LEU A 86 -4.38 11.74 8.80
CA LEU A 86 -5.82 12.06 8.62
C LEU A 86 -6.53 12.27 9.95
N MET A 87 -6.31 11.38 10.92
CA MET A 87 -6.92 11.49 12.26
C MET A 87 -6.50 12.78 12.98
N ASN A 88 -5.24 13.20 12.83
CA ASN A 88 -4.73 14.44 13.44
C ASN A 88 -5.22 15.71 12.73
N THR A 89 -5.59 15.64 11.44
CA THR A 89 -6.12 16.79 10.69
C THR A 89 -7.60 17.04 10.90
N LEU A 90 -8.37 16.01 11.31
CA LEU A 90 -9.81 16.14 11.56
C LEU A 90 -10.15 17.28 12.53
N PRO A 91 -9.50 17.42 13.72
CA PRO A 91 -9.79 18.52 14.64
C PRO A 91 -9.48 19.90 14.03
N VAL A 92 -8.43 20.01 13.22
CA VAL A 92 -8.07 21.28 12.55
C VAL A 92 -9.11 21.65 11.50
N LEU A 93 -9.58 20.68 10.71
CA LEU A 93 -10.66 20.91 9.73
C LEU A 93 -11.98 21.28 10.42
N TYR A 94 -12.25 20.68 11.57
CA TYR A 94 -13.43 21.01 12.38
C TYR A 94 -13.33 22.41 12.98
N ALA A 95 -12.15 22.81 13.48
CA ALA A 95 -11.89 24.16 13.97
C ALA A 95 -12.01 25.23 12.87
N MET A 96 -11.58 24.93 11.64
CA MET A 96 -11.79 25.80 10.47
C MET A 96 -13.26 26.04 10.14
N LYS A 97 -14.14 25.12 10.49
CA LYS A 97 -15.59 25.30 10.32
C LYS A 97 -16.14 26.37 11.27
N ILE A 98 -15.54 26.50 12.45
CA ILE A 98 -15.99 27.41 13.52
C ILE A 98 -15.31 28.76 13.41
N ASP A 99 -14.03 28.79 13.05
CA ASP A 99 -13.22 30.01 13.00
C ASP A 99 -12.51 30.15 11.65
N CYS A 100 -12.90 31.16 10.87
CA CYS A 100 -12.32 31.44 9.54
C CYS A 100 -11.01 32.24 9.65
N SER A 101 -10.12 31.87 10.59
CA SER A 101 -8.84 32.55 10.73
C SER A 101 -7.86 32.19 9.60
N LYS A 102 -7.09 33.17 9.11
CA LYS A 102 -6.08 32.96 8.05
C LYS A 102 -4.99 31.96 8.49
N VAL A 103 -4.69 31.90 9.78
CA VAL A 103 -3.68 31.01 10.37
C VAL A 103 -4.12 29.55 10.24
N LEU A 104 -5.38 29.24 10.53
CA LEU A 104 -5.94 27.88 10.39
C LEU A 104 -5.98 27.44 8.92
N MET A 105 -6.27 28.37 8.00
CA MET A 105 -6.25 28.06 6.55
C MET A 105 -4.85 27.71 6.05
N GLN A 106 -3.82 28.42 6.49
CA GLN A 106 -2.44 28.14 6.09
C GLN A 106 -1.96 26.80 6.66
N GLN A 107 -2.21 26.53 7.92
CA GLN A 107 -1.85 25.27 8.57
C GLN A 107 -2.58 24.07 7.94
N GLY A 108 -3.84 24.25 7.53
CA GLY A 108 -4.61 23.21 6.83
C GLY A 108 -4.07 22.93 5.43
N SER A 109 -3.58 23.91 4.69
CA SER A 109 -3.00 23.70 3.36
C SER A 109 -1.69 22.91 3.42
N GLU A 110 -0.82 23.21 4.39
CA GLU A 110 0.46 22.51 4.55
C GLU A 110 0.26 21.03 4.94
N THR A 111 -0.72 20.76 5.83
CA THR A 111 -1.05 19.36 6.20
C THR A 111 -1.69 18.60 5.07
N LEU A 112 -2.55 19.20 4.24
CA LEU A 112 -3.13 18.59 3.07
C LEU A 112 -2.07 18.22 2.02
N ASP A 113 -1.11 19.11 1.78
CA ASP A 113 0.01 18.83 0.86
C ASP A 113 0.87 17.66 1.33
N ALA A 114 1.14 17.56 2.63
CA ALA A 114 1.87 16.44 3.21
C ALA A 114 1.09 15.12 3.04
N LEU A 115 -0.23 15.12 3.24
CA LEU A 115 -1.09 13.96 3.04
C LEU A 115 -1.16 13.52 1.58
N VAL A 116 -1.26 14.47 0.64
CA VAL A 116 -1.24 14.16 -0.80
C VAL A 116 0.08 13.51 -1.20
N ARG A 117 1.21 14.04 -0.73
CA ARG A 117 2.54 13.43 -0.99
C ARG A 117 2.65 12.03 -0.39
N ALA A 118 2.19 11.83 0.85
CA ALA A 118 2.19 10.52 1.48
C ALA A 118 1.37 9.50 0.68
N SER A 119 0.16 9.87 0.24
CA SER A 119 -0.69 9.03 -0.60
C SER A 119 -0.02 8.68 -1.93
N GLN A 120 0.65 9.63 -2.59
CA GLN A 120 1.39 9.38 -3.82
C GLN A 120 2.56 8.40 -3.58
N ILE A 121 3.35 8.60 -2.52
CA ILE A 121 4.45 7.70 -2.17
C ILE A 121 3.92 6.30 -1.90
N GLN A 122 2.85 6.17 -1.13
CA GLN A 122 2.19 4.89 -0.85
C GLN A 122 1.81 4.17 -2.14
N PHE A 123 1.14 4.88 -3.06
CA PHE A 123 0.68 4.32 -4.32
C PHE A 123 1.84 3.85 -5.21
N PHE A 124 2.87 4.69 -5.39
CA PHE A 124 4.02 4.31 -6.22
C PHE A 124 4.83 3.16 -5.62
N THR A 125 5.07 3.16 -4.32
CA THR A 125 5.76 2.04 -3.66
C THR A 125 4.96 0.74 -3.75
N PHE A 126 3.63 0.82 -3.66
CA PHE A 126 2.74 -0.32 -3.88
C PHE A 126 2.88 -0.86 -5.32
N LEU A 127 2.79 0.00 -6.35
CA LEU A 127 2.93 -0.41 -7.74
C LEU A 127 4.29 -1.08 -8.02
N ILE A 128 5.39 -0.50 -7.52
CA ILE A 128 6.74 -1.08 -7.66
C ILE A 128 6.78 -2.45 -6.99
N GLY A 129 6.21 -2.58 -5.80
CA GLY A 129 6.16 -3.84 -5.06
C GLY A 129 5.39 -4.93 -5.81
N VAL A 130 4.20 -4.62 -6.32
CA VAL A 130 3.38 -5.58 -7.08
C VAL A 130 4.04 -5.93 -8.42
N ALA A 131 4.60 -4.96 -9.13
CA ALA A 131 5.32 -5.20 -10.38
C ALA A 131 6.54 -6.11 -10.15
N GLY A 132 7.30 -5.86 -9.08
CA GLY A 132 8.43 -6.70 -8.67
C GLY A 132 8.01 -8.13 -8.32
N ALA A 133 6.93 -8.30 -7.55
CA ALA A 133 6.36 -9.60 -7.21
C ALA A 133 5.94 -10.38 -8.46
N SER A 134 5.23 -9.71 -9.37
CA SER A 134 4.79 -10.29 -10.64
C SER A 134 5.99 -10.71 -11.51
N ALA A 135 7.00 -9.85 -11.62
CA ALA A 135 8.23 -10.15 -12.36
C ALA A 135 8.97 -11.36 -11.74
N PHE A 136 9.05 -11.41 -10.40
CA PHE A 136 9.67 -12.56 -9.71
C PHE A 136 8.94 -13.86 -10.01
N ILE A 137 7.61 -13.88 -9.94
CA ILE A 137 6.79 -15.06 -10.24
C ILE A 137 6.96 -15.48 -11.70
N LEU A 138 6.93 -14.54 -12.64
CA LEU A 138 7.10 -14.83 -14.07
C LEU A 138 8.48 -15.42 -14.38
N LEU A 139 9.55 -14.85 -13.80
CA LEU A 139 10.93 -15.33 -13.99
C LEU A 139 11.15 -16.73 -13.40
N ASN A 140 10.43 -17.05 -12.33
CA ASN A 140 10.49 -18.35 -11.68
C ASN A 140 9.32 -19.26 -12.03
N SER A 141 8.53 -18.94 -13.07
CA SER A 141 7.30 -19.64 -13.43
C SER A 141 7.48 -21.16 -13.63
N ARG A 142 8.64 -21.58 -14.16
CA ARG A 142 8.95 -23.01 -14.36
C ARG A 142 9.18 -23.73 -13.03
N ALA A 143 9.72 -23.03 -12.02
CA ALA A 143 9.91 -23.56 -10.66
C ALA A 143 8.60 -23.59 -9.87
N VAL A 144 7.77 -22.57 -10.06
CA VAL A 144 6.48 -22.43 -9.37
C VAL A 144 5.40 -23.36 -9.96
N PHE A 145 5.42 -23.55 -11.29
CA PHE A 145 4.48 -24.39 -12.01
C PHE A 145 5.21 -25.52 -12.75
N PRO A 146 5.65 -26.57 -12.05
CA PRO A 146 6.28 -27.72 -12.70
C PRO A 146 5.30 -28.34 -13.68
N ARG A 147 5.69 -28.41 -14.96
CA ARG A 147 4.90 -29.12 -15.97
C ARG A 147 4.74 -30.56 -15.48
N ARG A 148 3.51 -31.00 -15.22
CA ARG A 148 3.23 -32.43 -15.02
C ARG A 148 3.82 -33.15 -16.22
N ALA A 149 4.85 -34.00 -16.00
CA ALA A 149 5.30 -34.93 -17.01
C ALA A 149 4.08 -35.70 -17.47
N LYS A 150 3.75 -35.63 -18.78
CA LYS A 150 2.73 -36.47 -19.36
C LYS A 150 3.24 -37.89 -19.15
N CYS A 151 2.62 -38.64 -18.22
CA CYS A 151 2.76 -40.07 -18.20
C CYS A 151 2.17 -40.61 -19.53
N CYS A 152 3.07 -41.01 -20.45
CA CYS A 152 2.74 -41.91 -21.55
C CYS A 152 2.77 -43.34 -21.02
#